data_1c76a1cb4a1438e0a202a48e3f0f4270
#
_entry.id   1c76a1cb4a1438e0a202a48e3f0f4270
#
_cell.length_a   1.000
_cell.length_b   1.000
_cell.length_c   1.000
_cell.angle_alpha   90.00
_cell.angle_beta   90.00
_cell.angle_gamma   90.00
#
_symmetry.space_group_name_H-M   'P 1'
#
loop_
_entity.id
_entity.type
_entity.pdbx_description
1 polymer ?
#
loop_
_entity_poly.entity_id
_entity_poly.type
_entity_poly.pdbx_seq_one_letter_code
_entity_poly.pdbx_strand_id
1 'polypeptide(L)'
;MRTLWAALLVAGMAGWGARAETSLQRGKRVVDEAVAALGGQAFLNMRNRVETGRIFSSYNDKVSGMAVDALYTTYLPRPDPPEPGFLGVRVRDARGRKPEDIVLKKQDDIILYTDGAGYEVTFRGARPLSDAIVNQFKIATLHNIFYILRQRLGEPGLVIDSRGSDFFDNRPVEIVDITDTNNDTVTVYFDQMTKLPARQLYYRRDPIDNSKLEEASLFNKYRDVGGGGMWPFTIRSDRNGEKVLERYLESVEINLDLKDSMFRLAPDLKILKKEK
;
A
#
# COMPACT_ATOMS: atom_id res chain seq x y z
N MET A 1 38.08 -56.16 -52.83
CA MET A 1 38.29 -55.70 -51.45
C MET A 1 37.77 -54.27 -51.36
N ARG A 2 36.58 -54.08 -50.75
CA ARG A 2 35.91 -52.76 -50.57
C ARG A 2 35.86 -52.46 -49.07
N THR A 3 36.66 -51.55 -48.62
CA THR A 3 36.69 -51.04 -47.23
C THR A 3 35.63 -49.93 -47.04
N LEU A 4 34.58 -50.29 -46.27
CA LEU A 4 33.56 -49.31 -45.78
C LEU A 4 34.11 -48.53 -44.58
N TRP A 5 34.14 -47.19 -44.70
CA TRP A 5 34.37 -46.26 -43.58
C TRP A 5 33.04 -45.93 -42.98
N ALA A 6 32.82 -46.31 -41.72
CA ALA A 6 31.68 -45.86 -40.92
C ALA A 6 32.07 -44.55 -40.22
N ALA A 7 31.39 -43.46 -40.58
CA ALA A 7 31.51 -42.18 -39.90
C ALA A 7 30.54 -42.15 -38.69
N LEU A 8 31.10 -42.11 -37.46
CA LEU A 8 30.34 -41.90 -36.23
C LEU A 8 30.02 -40.42 -36.10
N LEU A 9 28.74 -40.06 -36.28
CA LEU A 9 28.21 -38.74 -35.94
C LEU A 9 27.94 -38.68 -34.43
N VAL A 10 28.83 -38.02 -33.67
CA VAL A 10 28.58 -37.66 -32.26
C VAL A 10 27.73 -36.39 -32.26
N ALA A 11 26.40 -36.55 -32.09
CA ALA A 11 25.50 -35.44 -31.85
C ALA A 11 25.72 -34.95 -30.41
N GLY A 12 26.46 -33.85 -30.26
CA GLY A 12 26.60 -33.13 -28.99
C GLY A 12 25.26 -32.53 -28.61
N MET A 13 24.55 -33.15 -27.67
CA MET A 13 23.43 -32.51 -26.95
C MET A 13 24.02 -31.41 -26.07
N ALA A 14 24.02 -30.18 -26.56
CA ALA A 14 24.16 -29.01 -25.73
C ALA A 14 22.93 -28.92 -24.83
N GLY A 15 22.99 -29.54 -23.66
CA GLY A 15 21.99 -29.37 -22.62
C GLY A 15 21.96 -27.90 -22.20
N TRP A 16 20.95 -27.19 -22.64
CA TRP A 16 20.60 -25.92 -22.04
C TRP A 16 20.14 -26.23 -20.61
N GLY A 17 21.05 -26.17 -19.67
CA GLY A 17 20.72 -26.22 -18.26
C GLY A 17 19.85 -25.01 -17.94
N ALA A 18 18.54 -25.22 -17.81
CA ALA A 18 17.65 -24.25 -17.24
C ALA A 18 18.19 -23.91 -15.85
N ARG A 19 18.83 -22.75 -15.72
CA ARG A 19 19.33 -22.29 -14.44
C ARG A 19 18.10 -22.02 -13.58
N ALA A 20 18.00 -22.68 -12.42
CA ALA A 20 16.88 -22.46 -11.50
C ALA A 20 16.80 -20.97 -11.16
N GLU A 21 15.58 -20.41 -11.20
CA GLU A 21 15.28 -19.02 -10.83
C GLU A 21 15.70 -18.79 -9.36
N THR A 22 16.50 -17.78 -9.10
CA THR A 22 16.87 -17.43 -7.72
C THR A 22 15.68 -16.81 -6.99
N SER A 23 15.72 -16.79 -5.64
CA SER A 23 14.67 -16.16 -4.84
C SER A 23 14.50 -14.68 -5.18
N LEU A 24 15.60 -13.95 -5.42
CA LEU A 24 15.56 -12.54 -5.84
C LEU A 24 14.94 -12.36 -7.23
N GLN A 25 15.27 -13.23 -8.20
CA GLN A 25 14.67 -13.19 -9.54
C GLN A 25 13.17 -13.46 -9.47
N ARG A 26 12.77 -14.47 -8.69
CA ARG A 26 11.37 -14.83 -8.47
C ARG A 26 10.63 -13.71 -7.77
N GLY A 27 11.19 -13.12 -6.71
CA GLY A 27 10.59 -11.99 -5.99
C GLY A 27 10.34 -10.81 -6.92
N LYS A 28 11.35 -10.43 -7.71
CA LYS A 28 11.21 -9.38 -8.71
C LYS A 28 10.12 -9.68 -9.74
N ARG A 29 10.09 -10.89 -10.31
CA ARG A 29 9.06 -11.31 -11.27
C ARG A 29 7.65 -11.21 -10.68
N VAL A 30 7.45 -11.69 -9.45
CA VAL A 30 6.14 -11.63 -8.75
C VAL A 30 5.69 -10.18 -8.57
N VAL A 31 6.59 -9.29 -8.19
CA VAL A 31 6.32 -7.86 -8.03
C VAL A 31 6.01 -7.21 -9.38
N ASP A 32 6.77 -7.51 -10.44
CA ASP A 32 6.51 -6.99 -11.79
C ASP A 32 5.14 -7.46 -12.32
N GLU A 33 4.79 -8.75 -12.10
CA GLU A 33 3.46 -9.30 -12.43
C GLU A 33 2.35 -8.58 -11.65
N ALA A 34 2.56 -8.27 -10.37
CA ALA A 34 1.60 -7.56 -9.55
C ALA A 34 1.39 -6.10 -10.01
N VAL A 35 2.46 -5.40 -10.39
CA VAL A 35 2.35 -4.06 -10.99
C VAL A 35 1.56 -4.12 -12.27
N ALA A 36 1.80 -5.10 -13.14
CA ALA A 36 1.04 -5.29 -14.38
C ALA A 36 -0.45 -5.55 -14.10
N ALA A 37 -0.76 -6.44 -13.12
CA ALA A 37 -2.13 -6.77 -12.71
C ALA A 37 -2.87 -5.59 -12.07
N LEU A 38 -2.15 -4.69 -11.38
CA LEU A 38 -2.73 -3.44 -10.83
C LEU A 38 -3.02 -2.39 -11.91
N GLY A 39 -2.63 -2.63 -13.17
CA GLY A 39 -2.88 -1.74 -14.30
C GLY A 39 -1.62 -1.14 -14.91
N GLY A 40 -0.44 -1.63 -14.56
CA GLY A 40 0.84 -1.24 -15.15
C GLY A 40 1.05 0.28 -15.08
N GLN A 41 1.17 0.92 -16.25
CA GLN A 41 1.42 2.37 -16.33
C GLN A 41 0.27 3.22 -15.77
N ALA A 42 -0.99 2.76 -15.86
CA ALA A 42 -2.12 3.48 -15.28
C ALA A 42 -1.99 3.57 -13.75
N PHE A 43 -1.58 2.47 -13.10
CA PHE A 43 -1.28 2.44 -11.67
C PHE A 43 -0.04 3.28 -11.32
N LEU A 44 1.06 3.10 -12.04
CA LEU A 44 2.32 3.80 -11.76
C LEU A 44 2.22 5.33 -11.96
N ASN A 45 1.40 5.78 -12.91
CA ASN A 45 1.21 7.20 -13.24
C ASN A 45 -0.02 7.82 -12.55
N MET A 46 -0.67 7.09 -11.64
CA MET A 46 -1.79 7.62 -10.85
C MET A 46 -1.34 8.87 -10.07
N ARG A 47 -1.90 10.04 -10.38
CA ARG A 47 -1.54 11.31 -9.72
C ARG A 47 -2.23 11.46 -8.36
N ASN A 48 -3.47 11.03 -8.29
CA ASN A 48 -4.26 11.08 -7.07
C ASN A 48 -5.36 10.02 -7.11
N ARG A 49 -5.95 9.80 -5.95
CA ARG A 49 -7.05 8.87 -5.73
C ARG A 49 -7.99 9.42 -4.66
N VAL A 50 -9.29 9.27 -4.89
CA VAL A 50 -10.35 9.52 -3.91
C VAL A 50 -11.10 8.23 -3.66
N GLU A 51 -11.09 7.78 -2.42
CA GLU A 51 -11.84 6.63 -1.94
C GLU A 51 -13.00 7.10 -1.08
N THR A 52 -14.22 6.69 -1.39
CA THR A 52 -15.38 6.94 -0.53
C THR A 52 -15.95 5.63 -0.04
N GLY A 53 -16.42 5.62 1.20
CA GLY A 53 -16.96 4.39 1.74
C GLY A 53 -17.32 4.47 3.22
N ARG A 54 -17.38 3.29 3.84
CA ARG A 54 -17.68 3.13 5.26
C ARG A 54 -16.51 2.49 5.97
N ILE A 55 -16.19 3.04 7.15
CA ILE A 55 -15.17 2.53 8.04
C ILE A 55 -15.87 1.94 9.27
N PHE A 56 -15.45 0.75 9.66
CA PHE A 56 -15.85 0.11 10.91
C PHE A 56 -14.60 -0.12 11.74
N SER A 57 -14.53 0.49 12.92
CA SER A 57 -13.52 0.15 13.91
C SER A 57 -14.00 -1.02 14.78
N SER A 58 -13.06 -1.85 15.23
CA SER A 58 -13.34 -3.01 16.07
C SER A 58 -12.45 -3.01 17.31
N TYR A 59 -12.98 -3.52 18.40
CA TYR A 59 -12.25 -3.77 19.62
C TYR A 59 -12.79 -5.08 20.25
N ASN A 60 -11.91 -6.04 20.56
CA ASN A 60 -12.28 -7.38 21.03
C ASN A 60 -13.35 -8.02 20.11
N ASP A 61 -13.10 -8.05 18.81
CA ASP A 61 -13.97 -8.60 17.76
C ASP A 61 -15.39 -7.98 17.66
N LYS A 62 -15.64 -6.89 18.37
CA LYS A 62 -16.90 -6.14 18.31
C LYS A 62 -16.71 -4.83 17.59
N VAL A 63 -17.70 -4.46 16.78
CA VAL A 63 -17.72 -3.12 16.15
C VAL A 63 -17.82 -2.07 17.26
N SER A 64 -16.82 -1.21 17.38
CA SER A 64 -16.72 -0.13 18.35
C SER A 64 -17.06 1.25 17.78
N GLY A 65 -17.06 1.39 16.45
CA GLY A 65 -17.39 2.64 15.78
C GLY A 65 -17.67 2.45 14.31
N MET A 66 -18.38 3.43 13.72
CA MET A 66 -18.66 3.50 12.29
C MET A 66 -18.59 4.95 11.85
N ALA A 67 -18.00 5.18 10.69
CA ALA A 67 -18.01 6.47 10.01
C ALA A 67 -18.17 6.27 8.50
N VAL A 68 -18.61 7.31 7.82
CA VAL A 68 -18.46 7.45 6.36
C VAL A 68 -17.25 8.33 6.12
N ASP A 69 -16.39 7.94 5.18
CA ASP A 69 -15.20 8.71 4.86
C ASP A 69 -15.04 8.99 3.36
N ALA A 70 -14.31 10.06 3.09
CA ALA A 70 -13.70 10.31 1.79
C ALA A 70 -12.21 10.54 2.01
N LEU A 71 -11.42 9.58 1.55
CA LEU A 71 -9.97 9.61 1.63
C LEU A 71 -9.39 10.13 0.33
N TYR A 72 -8.84 11.33 0.36
CA TYR A 72 -8.14 11.96 -0.75
C TYR A 72 -6.65 11.71 -0.58
N THR A 73 -6.04 11.10 -1.56
CA THR A 73 -4.58 10.88 -1.61
C THR A 73 -4.02 11.56 -2.85
N THR A 74 -3.02 12.42 -2.69
CA THR A 74 -2.24 12.93 -3.83
C THR A 74 -0.79 12.49 -3.70
N TYR A 75 -0.22 12.08 -4.83
CA TYR A 75 1.16 11.63 -4.90
C TYR A 75 2.06 12.76 -5.38
N LEU A 76 3.15 12.97 -4.65
CA LEU A 76 4.19 13.91 -5.06
C LEU A 76 5.13 13.26 -6.09
N PRO A 77 5.78 14.06 -6.96
CA PRO A 77 6.81 13.55 -7.84
C PRO A 77 7.90 12.83 -7.04
N ARG A 78 8.34 11.69 -7.56
CA ARG A 78 9.48 10.98 -6.96
C ARG A 78 10.76 11.79 -7.20
N PRO A 79 11.66 11.87 -6.22
CA PRO A 79 13.00 12.39 -6.46
C PRO A 79 13.74 11.51 -7.47
N ASP A 80 14.65 12.11 -8.22
CA ASP A 80 15.54 11.42 -9.15
C ASP A 80 16.99 11.82 -8.82
N PRO A 81 17.82 10.93 -8.29
CA PRO A 81 17.54 9.51 -7.97
C PRO A 81 16.54 9.33 -6.82
N PRO A 82 15.85 8.17 -6.74
CA PRO A 82 14.94 7.86 -5.64
C PRO A 82 15.64 7.91 -4.27
N GLU A 83 14.99 8.53 -3.29
CA GLU A 83 15.52 8.67 -1.92
C GLU A 83 14.85 7.65 -0.99
N PRO A 84 15.63 6.84 -0.24
CA PRO A 84 15.09 5.91 0.74
C PRO A 84 14.23 6.63 1.80
N GLY A 85 13.04 6.09 2.05
CA GLY A 85 12.11 6.63 3.04
C GLY A 85 11.44 7.96 2.65
N PHE A 86 11.52 8.38 1.38
CA PHE A 86 10.76 9.53 0.87
C PHE A 86 9.25 9.34 1.07
N LEU A 87 8.60 10.29 1.74
CA LEU A 87 7.15 10.27 1.95
C LEU A 87 6.46 11.16 0.90
N GLY A 88 6.27 10.60 -0.28
CA GLY A 88 5.73 11.27 -1.45
C GLY A 88 4.20 11.28 -1.53
N VAL A 89 3.50 11.55 -0.43
CA VAL A 89 2.03 11.68 -0.42
C VAL A 89 1.58 12.81 0.48
N ARG A 90 0.42 13.39 0.13
CA ARG A 90 -0.44 14.15 1.03
C ARG A 90 -1.78 13.46 1.12
N VAL A 91 -2.35 13.43 2.30
CA VAL A 91 -3.61 12.72 2.57
C VAL A 91 -4.56 13.64 3.31
N ARG A 92 -5.81 13.66 2.84
CA ARG A 92 -6.94 14.29 3.52
C ARG A 92 -8.00 13.23 3.75
N ASP A 93 -8.25 12.86 4.99
CA ASP A 93 -9.30 11.94 5.40
C ASP A 93 -10.46 12.77 5.99
N ALA A 94 -11.53 12.89 5.23
CA ALA A 94 -12.73 13.64 5.62
C ALA A 94 -13.79 12.67 6.11
N ARG A 95 -14.21 12.80 7.35
CA ARG A 95 -15.13 11.88 8.01
C ARG A 95 -16.45 12.55 8.34
N GLY A 96 -17.54 11.80 8.16
CA GLY A 96 -18.90 12.20 8.46
C GLY A 96 -19.69 11.02 9.05
N ARG A 97 -20.91 11.32 9.48
CA ARG A 97 -21.83 10.31 10.01
C ARG A 97 -22.70 9.69 8.92
N LYS A 98 -22.92 10.43 7.85
CA LYS A 98 -23.76 10.05 6.70
C LYS A 98 -23.05 10.38 5.38
N PRO A 99 -23.37 9.65 4.29
CA PRO A 99 -22.81 9.95 2.97
C PRO A 99 -23.02 11.41 2.54
N GLU A 100 -24.16 12.00 2.88
CA GLU A 100 -24.51 13.37 2.52
C GLU A 100 -23.59 14.39 3.19
N ASP A 101 -23.02 14.10 4.35
CA ASP A 101 -22.09 14.99 5.07
C ASP A 101 -20.82 15.19 4.24
N ILE A 102 -20.36 14.16 3.54
CA ILE A 102 -19.22 14.24 2.64
C ILE A 102 -19.54 15.13 1.43
N VAL A 103 -20.68 14.90 0.78
CA VAL A 103 -21.14 15.67 -0.40
C VAL A 103 -21.36 17.13 -0.05
N LEU A 104 -22.02 17.39 1.08
CA LEU A 104 -22.35 18.73 1.54
C LEU A 104 -21.19 19.46 2.24
N LYS A 105 -20.02 18.81 2.33
CA LYS A 105 -18.84 19.33 3.08
C LYS A 105 -19.13 19.66 4.54
N LYS A 106 -20.04 18.90 5.15
CA LYS A 106 -20.40 18.97 6.57
C LYS A 106 -19.71 17.89 7.38
N GLN A 107 -18.42 17.65 7.07
CA GLN A 107 -17.62 16.66 7.78
C GLN A 107 -17.45 17.09 9.24
N ASP A 108 -17.55 16.12 10.14
CA ASP A 108 -17.36 16.36 11.59
C ASP A 108 -15.88 16.69 11.88
N ASP A 109 -14.95 15.98 11.21
CA ASP A 109 -13.52 16.18 11.32
C ASP A 109 -12.78 15.81 10.03
N ILE A 110 -11.60 16.36 9.90
CA ILE A 110 -10.69 16.07 8.80
C ILE A 110 -9.33 15.80 9.41
N ILE A 111 -8.74 14.67 9.06
CA ILE A 111 -7.34 14.40 9.34
C ILE A 111 -6.54 14.75 8.09
N LEU A 112 -5.62 15.68 8.21
CA LEU A 112 -4.78 16.15 7.12
C LEU A 112 -3.32 15.80 7.40
N TYR A 113 -2.69 15.03 6.49
CA TYR A 113 -1.25 14.79 6.48
C TYR A 113 -0.65 15.51 5.27
N THR A 114 0.23 16.44 5.52
CA THR A 114 0.84 17.31 4.51
C THR A 114 2.25 17.74 4.92
N ASP A 115 3.20 17.66 3.99
CA ASP A 115 4.57 18.19 4.12
C ASP A 115 5.27 17.75 5.43
N GLY A 116 5.07 16.49 5.82
CA GLY A 116 5.67 15.88 7.02
C GLY A 116 4.95 16.19 8.33
N ALA A 117 3.87 16.97 8.32
CA ALA A 117 3.03 17.27 9.47
C ALA A 117 1.65 16.64 9.39
N GLY A 118 0.96 16.56 10.54
CA GLY A 118 -0.41 16.09 10.61
C GLY A 118 -1.29 17.03 11.41
N TYR A 119 -2.56 17.17 11.02
CA TYR A 119 -3.52 18.05 11.66
C TYR A 119 -4.90 17.40 11.75
N GLU A 120 -5.56 17.60 12.88
CA GLU A 120 -7.00 17.44 13.01
C GLU A 120 -7.66 18.79 12.72
N VAL A 121 -8.50 18.86 11.69
CA VAL A 121 -9.17 20.10 11.28
C VAL A 121 -10.66 19.98 11.55
N THR A 122 -11.17 20.86 12.40
CA THR A 122 -12.58 20.95 12.79
C THR A 122 -13.08 22.38 12.58
N PHE A 123 -14.35 22.64 12.87
CA PHE A 123 -14.91 24.00 12.86
C PHE A 123 -14.22 24.96 13.87
N ARG A 124 -13.49 24.42 14.85
CA ARG A 124 -12.77 25.22 15.87
C ARG A 124 -11.40 25.69 15.39
N GLY A 125 -10.87 25.06 14.34
CA GLY A 125 -9.53 25.30 13.82
C GLY A 125 -8.75 24.01 13.55
N ALA A 126 -7.46 24.15 13.30
CA ALA A 126 -6.54 23.05 13.08
C ALA A 126 -5.70 22.76 14.33
N ARG A 127 -5.74 21.55 14.82
CA ARG A 127 -4.91 21.06 15.92
C ARG A 127 -3.78 20.19 15.35
N PRO A 128 -2.51 20.51 15.62
CA PRO A 128 -1.41 19.62 15.24
C PRO A 128 -1.53 18.27 15.94
N LEU A 129 -1.39 17.19 15.20
CA LEU A 129 -1.33 15.83 15.74
C LEU A 129 -0.01 15.61 16.50
N SER A 130 -0.01 14.66 17.43
CA SER A 130 1.22 14.28 18.14
C SER A 130 2.25 13.69 17.18
N ASP A 131 3.54 13.82 17.52
CA ASP A 131 4.62 13.26 16.70
C ASP A 131 4.51 11.74 16.57
N ALA A 132 3.98 11.06 17.58
CA ALA A 132 3.72 9.63 17.56
C ALA A 132 2.69 9.27 16.47
N ILE A 133 1.59 10.01 16.34
CA ILE A 133 0.56 9.78 15.31
C ILE A 133 1.12 10.06 13.91
N VAL A 134 1.86 11.17 13.75
CA VAL A 134 2.51 11.51 12.46
C VAL A 134 3.52 10.44 12.07
N ASN A 135 4.33 9.98 13.01
CA ASN A 135 5.30 8.91 12.76
C ASN A 135 4.63 7.58 12.43
N GLN A 136 3.52 7.24 13.10
CA GLN A 136 2.73 6.05 12.78
C GLN A 136 2.17 6.12 11.35
N PHE A 137 1.65 7.27 10.92
CA PHE A 137 1.22 7.48 9.55
C PHE A 137 2.36 7.29 8.55
N LYS A 138 3.55 7.85 8.83
CA LYS A 138 4.75 7.68 8.01
C LYS A 138 5.12 6.20 7.88
N ILE A 139 5.23 5.48 8.99
CA ILE A 139 5.54 4.04 9.02
C ILE A 139 4.50 3.27 8.20
N ALA A 140 3.21 3.47 8.48
CA ALA A 140 2.14 2.77 7.77
C ALA A 140 2.16 3.03 6.25
N THR A 141 2.47 4.26 5.83
CA THR A 141 2.58 4.63 4.41
C THR A 141 3.78 3.97 3.75
N LEU A 142 4.96 4.04 4.36
CA LEU A 142 6.19 3.47 3.81
C LEU A 142 6.13 1.94 3.72
N HIS A 143 5.32 1.29 4.55
CA HIS A 143 5.10 -0.16 4.55
C HIS A 143 3.85 -0.59 3.77
N ASN A 144 3.10 0.34 3.18
CA ASN A 144 1.93 0.01 2.37
C ASN A 144 2.37 -0.52 1.00
N ILE A 145 1.89 -1.72 0.62
CA ILE A 145 2.32 -2.37 -0.63
C ILE A 145 2.01 -1.51 -1.86
N PHE A 146 0.85 -0.85 -1.93
CA PHE A 146 0.52 -0.01 -3.09
C PHE A 146 1.43 1.22 -3.18
N TYR A 147 1.86 1.75 -2.02
CA TYR A 147 2.85 2.81 -1.97
C TYR A 147 4.24 2.31 -2.39
N ILE A 148 4.66 1.14 -1.90
CA ILE A 148 5.93 0.52 -2.28
C ILE A 148 5.98 0.29 -3.79
N LEU A 149 4.98 -0.39 -4.35
CA LEU A 149 4.93 -0.71 -5.78
C LEU A 149 4.93 0.54 -6.67
N ARG A 150 4.33 1.63 -6.20
CA ARG A 150 4.23 2.86 -6.97
C ARG A 150 5.41 3.81 -6.77
N GLN A 151 5.91 3.97 -5.53
CA GLN A 151 6.86 5.04 -5.18
C GLN A 151 8.25 4.53 -4.83
N ARG A 152 8.39 3.28 -4.33
CA ARG A 152 9.62 2.82 -3.69
C ARG A 152 10.42 1.78 -4.50
N LEU A 153 9.88 1.15 -5.55
CA LEU A 153 10.57 0.07 -6.27
C LEU A 153 11.95 0.43 -6.84
N GLY A 154 12.24 1.71 -7.04
CA GLY A 154 13.54 2.20 -7.49
C GLY A 154 14.48 2.66 -6.37
N GLU A 155 14.09 2.52 -5.09
CA GLU A 155 14.95 2.94 -3.96
C GLU A 155 16.24 2.14 -3.93
N PRO A 156 17.42 2.79 -3.79
CA PRO A 156 18.68 2.10 -3.61
C PRO A 156 18.66 1.21 -2.36
N GLY A 157 19.12 -0.04 -2.50
CA GLY A 157 19.20 -1.00 -1.41
C GLY A 157 17.89 -1.70 -1.04
N LEU A 158 16.80 -1.46 -1.77
CA LEU A 158 15.58 -2.23 -1.59
C LEU A 158 15.78 -3.66 -2.10
N VAL A 159 15.58 -4.65 -1.23
CA VAL A 159 15.71 -6.08 -1.54
C VAL A 159 14.32 -6.69 -1.66
N ILE A 160 14.08 -7.41 -2.76
CA ILE A 160 12.82 -8.10 -3.05
C ILE A 160 13.14 -9.58 -3.13
N ASP A 161 12.75 -10.36 -2.13
CA ASP A 161 13.11 -11.77 -2.00
C ASP A 161 11.88 -12.66 -1.87
N SER A 162 11.80 -13.71 -2.71
CA SER A 162 10.69 -14.66 -2.67
C SER A 162 10.91 -15.69 -1.57
N ARG A 163 9.90 -15.87 -0.73
CA ARG A 163 9.82 -16.95 0.26
C ARG A 163 9.20 -18.23 -0.31
N GLY A 164 8.79 -18.21 -1.59
CA GLY A 164 8.12 -19.32 -2.26
C GLY A 164 6.59 -19.19 -2.23
N SER A 165 5.93 -20.33 -2.54
CA SER A 165 4.48 -20.43 -2.61
C SER A 165 3.92 -21.02 -1.32
N ASP A 166 2.68 -20.59 -0.97
CA ASP A 166 1.91 -21.12 0.15
C ASP A 166 0.41 -20.98 -0.13
N PHE A 167 -0.42 -21.26 0.85
CA PHE A 167 -1.86 -21.01 0.80
C PHE A 167 -2.25 -19.95 1.81
N PHE A 168 -3.08 -19.01 1.38
CA PHE A 168 -3.71 -18.02 2.25
C PHE A 168 -5.20 -17.92 1.91
N ASP A 169 -6.07 -18.04 2.91
CA ASP A 169 -7.53 -18.02 2.75
C ASP A 169 -8.01 -18.98 1.62
N ASN A 170 -7.51 -20.24 1.64
CA ASN A 170 -7.76 -21.28 0.66
C ASN A 170 -7.38 -20.94 -0.79
N ARG A 171 -6.52 -19.95 -1.01
CA ARG A 171 -6.01 -19.57 -2.32
C ARG A 171 -4.49 -19.73 -2.38
N PRO A 172 -3.94 -20.25 -3.50
CA PRO A 172 -2.50 -20.32 -3.67
C PRO A 172 -1.92 -18.92 -3.81
N VAL A 173 -0.84 -18.65 -3.08
CA VAL A 173 -0.15 -17.36 -3.06
C VAL A 173 1.35 -17.51 -3.29
N GLU A 174 1.97 -16.45 -3.82
CA GLU A 174 3.41 -16.22 -3.77
C GLU A 174 3.71 -15.27 -2.63
N ILE A 175 4.69 -15.61 -1.79
CA ILE A 175 5.10 -14.78 -0.66
C ILE A 175 6.41 -14.09 -1.01
N VAL A 176 6.44 -12.78 -0.84
CA VAL A 176 7.61 -11.94 -1.10
C VAL A 176 7.88 -11.04 0.10
N ASP A 177 9.12 -11.03 0.56
CA ASP A 177 9.63 -10.06 1.51
C ASP A 177 10.26 -8.87 0.75
N ILE A 178 9.86 -7.67 1.11
CA ILE A 178 10.42 -6.43 0.60
C ILE A 178 11.09 -5.72 1.77
N THR A 179 12.41 -5.68 1.75
CA THR A 179 13.24 -5.15 2.86
C THR A 179 13.97 -3.90 2.41
N ASP A 180 13.88 -2.83 3.18
CA ASP A 180 14.58 -1.59 2.90
C ASP A 180 15.94 -1.49 3.61
N THR A 181 16.65 -0.37 3.42
CA THR A 181 17.99 -0.13 3.98
C THR A 181 18.02 -0.04 5.51
N ASN A 182 16.88 0.12 6.16
CA ASN A 182 16.77 0.11 7.63
C ASN A 182 16.51 -1.30 8.19
N ASN A 183 16.47 -2.33 7.31
CA ASN A 183 16.03 -3.69 7.61
C ASN A 183 14.54 -3.77 8.02
N ASP A 184 13.74 -2.78 7.64
CA ASP A 184 12.31 -2.86 7.79
C ASP A 184 11.74 -3.71 6.65
N THR A 185 11.01 -4.78 7.01
CA THR A 185 10.50 -5.76 6.05
C THR A 185 8.98 -5.74 6.01
N VAL A 186 8.46 -5.71 4.79
CA VAL A 186 7.04 -5.96 4.50
C VAL A 186 6.93 -7.31 3.81
N THR A 187 6.21 -8.25 4.42
CA THR A 187 5.86 -9.52 3.81
C THR A 187 4.54 -9.39 3.07
N VAL A 188 4.53 -9.73 1.79
CA VAL A 188 3.35 -9.60 0.93
C VAL A 188 2.96 -10.96 0.34
N TYR A 189 1.68 -11.26 0.38
CA TYR A 189 1.05 -12.43 -0.21
C TYR A 189 0.35 -12.00 -1.48
N PHE A 190 0.85 -12.47 -2.62
CA PHE A 190 0.26 -12.22 -3.94
C PHE A 190 -0.54 -13.43 -4.38
N ASP A 191 -1.80 -13.24 -4.71
CA ASP A 191 -2.66 -14.31 -5.24
C ASP A 191 -2.10 -14.82 -6.58
N GLN A 192 -1.87 -16.12 -6.70
CA GLN A 192 -1.23 -16.70 -7.90
C GLN A 192 -2.08 -16.58 -9.15
N MET A 193 -3.40 -16.52 -9.02
CA MET A 193 -4.32 -16.44 -10.17
C MET A 193 -4.48 -15.00 -10.66
N THR A 194 -4.70 -14.07 -9.75
CA THR A 194 -4.95 -12.65 -10.10
C THR A 194 -3.69 -11.81 -10.13
N LYS A 195 -2.60 -12.28 -9.52
CA LYS A 195 -1.34 -11.56 -9.29
C LYS A 195 -1.47 -10.35 -8.36
N LEU A 196 -2.64 -10.12 -7.81
CA LEU A 196 -2.91 -8.96 -6.96
C LEU A 196 -2.50 -9.24 -5.51
N PRO A 197 -2.12 -8.21 -4.72
CA PRO A 197 -1.87 -8.35 -3.29
C PRO A 197 -3.13 -8.85 -2.57
N ALA A 198 -3.03 -9.93 -1.80
CA ALA A 198 -4.12 -10.45 -0.97
C ALA A 198 -3.94 -10.06 0.49
N ARG A 199 -2.70 -10.03 0.95
CA ARG A 199 -2.33 -9.65 2.33
C ARG A 199 -0.96 -9.02 2.33
N GLN A 200 -0.75 -8.06 3.23
CA GLN A 200 0.58 -7.62 3.65
C GLN A 200 0.68 -7.69 5.17
N LEU A 201 1.87 -7.83 5.69
CA LEU A 201 2.16 -7.66 7.11
C LEU A 201 3.54 -7.04 7.31
N TYR A 202 3.70 -6.28 8.38
CA TYR A 202 4.97 -5.77 8.85
C TYR A 202 4.96 -5.66 10.38
N TYR A 203 6.14 -5.47 10.98
CA TYR A 203 6.28 -5.32 12.42
C TYR A 203 6.74 -3.92 12.77
N ARG A 204 6.22 -3.37 13.86
CA ARG A 204 6.70 -2.14 14.46
C ARG A 204 6.79 -2.26 15.98
N ARG A 205 7.40 -1.27 16.62
CA ARG A 205 7.39 -1.15 18.07
C ARG A 205 6.22 -0.28 18.53
N ASP A 206 5.58 -0.70 19.63
CA ASP A 206 4.59 0.14 20.31
C ASP A 206 5.33 1.32 20.96
N PRO A 207 4.88 2.57 20.75
CA PRO A 207 5.54 3.74 21.35
C PRO A 207 5.36 3.84 22.87
N ILE A 208 4.43 3.09 23.48
CA ILE A 208 4.12 3.14 24.91
C ILE A 208 5.01 2.17 25.69
N ASP A 209 5.05 0.90 25.29
CA ASP A 209 5.71 -0.17 26.04
C ASP A 209 6.85 -0.86 25.27
N ASN A 210 7.13 -0.39 24.04
CA ASN A 210 8.15 -0.95 23.14
C ASN A 210 7.91 -2.42 22.75
N SER A 211 6.71 -2.94 22.95
CA SER A 211 6.34 -4.29 22.51
C SER A 211 6.34 -4.38 20.99
N LYS A 212 6.57 -5.60 20.47
CA LYS A 212 6.51 -5.85 19.03
C LYS A 212 5.05 -6.01 18.62
N LEU A 213 4.58 -5.16 17.72
CA LEU A 213 3.24 -5.23 17.14
C LEU A 213 3.31 -5.74 15.71
N GLU A 214 2.47 -6.71 15.37
CA GLU A 214 2.19 -7.09 13.99
C GLU A 214 1.05 -6.24 13.46
N GLU A 215 1.29 -5.55 12.34
CA GLU A 215 0.28 -4.83 11.58
C GLU A 215 0.05 -5.57 10.27
N ALA A 216 -1.16 -6.02 10.01
CA ALA A 216 -1.52 -6.69 8.78
C ALA A 216 -2.66 -5.97 8.06
N SER A 217 -2.66 -6.03 6.73
CA SER A 217 -3.76 -5.56 5.90
C SER A 217 -4.15 -6.65 4.90
N LEU A 218 -5.45 -6.88 4.76
CA LEU A 218 -6.05 -7.83 3.83
C LEU A 218 -6.81 -7.06 2.77
N PHE A 219 -6.63 -7.44 1.51
CA PHE A 219 -7.18 -6.75 0.35
C PHE A 219 -8.09 -7.68 -0.45
N ASN A 220 -9.33 -7.26 -0.65
CA ASN A 220 -10.33 -8.07 -1.34
C ASN A 220 -11.20 -7.22 -2.28
N LYS A 221 -11.97 -7.91 -3.13
CA LYS A 221 -12.96 -7.31 -4.03
C LYS A 221 -12.35 -6.25 -4.94
N TYR A 222 -11.24 -6.59 -5.59
CA TYR A 222 -10.62 -5.71 -6.56
C TYR A 222 -11.59 -5.38 -7.71
N ARG A 223 -11.60 -4.11 -8.12
CA ARG A 223 -12.39 -3.61 -9.25
C ARG A 223 -11.55 -2.67 -10.09
N ASP A 224 -11.89 -2.57 -11.37
CA ASP A 224 -11.33 -1.54 -12.26
C ASP A 224 -11.84 -0.16 -11.81
N VAL A 225 -10.91 0.76 -11.62
CA VAL A 225 -11.17 2.14 -11.18
C VAL A 225 -10.91 3.16 -12.29
N GLY A 226 -10.78 2.67 -13.53
CA GLY A 226 -10.53 3.47 -14.72
C GLY A 226 -9.13 3.28 -15.28
N GLY A 227 -9.03 3.31 -16.60
CA GLY A 227 -7.77 3.13 -17.33
C GLY A 227 -7.10 1.77 -17.16
N GLY A 228 -7.84 0.75 -16.68
CA GLY A 228 -7.31 -0.57 -16.36
C GLY A 228 -6.67 -0.66 -14.97
N GLY A 229 -6.73 0.40 -14.17
CA GLY A 229 -6.23 0.41 -12.79
C GLY A 229 -7.12 -0.43 -11.86
N MET A 230 -6.53 -1.39 -11.14
CA MET A 230 -7.25 -2.23 -10.19
C MET A 230 -7.05 -1.73 -8.75
N TRP A 231 -8.14 -1.66 -7.97
CA TRP A 231 -8.10 -1.24 -6.56
C TRP A 231 -8.98 -2.14 -5.68
N PRO A 232 -8.55 -2.48 -4.43
CA PRO A 232 -9.37 -3.28 -3.52
C PRO A 232 -10.54 -2.45 -2.95
N PHE A 233 -11.74 -3.01 -2.95
CA PHE A 233 -12.95 -2.38 -2.40
C PHE A 233 -13.28 -2.84 -0.98
N THR A 234 -12.56 -3.83 -0.46
CA THR A 234 -12.61 -4.20 0.95
C THR A 234 -11.17 -4.27 1.47
N ILE A 235 -10.89 -3.48 2.50
CA ILE A 235 -9.59 -3.41 3.16
C ILE A 235 -9.81 -3.64 4.65
N ARG A 236 -9.26 -4.74 5.17
CA ARG A 236 -9.26 -5.06 6.60
C ARG A 236 -7.87 -4.82 7.16
N SER A 237 -7.80 -4.22 8.33
CA SER A 237 -6.56 -4.03 9.08
C SER A 237 -6.64 -4.80 10.39
N ASP A 238 -5.62 -5.61 10.66
CA ASP A 238 -5.48 -6.39 11.87
C ASP A 238 -4.22 -5.95 12.63
N ARG A 239 -4.28 -6.05 13.96
CA ARG A 239 -3.13 -5.85 14.84
C ARG A 239 -3.00 -7.07 15.75
N ASN A 240 -1.82 -7.73 15.73
CA ASN A 240 -1.57 -8.98 16.45
C ASN A 240 -2.64 -10.05 16.17
N GLY A 241 -3.13 -10.12 14.92
CA GLY A 241 -4.16 -11.06 14.48
C GLY A 241 -5.60 -10.63 14.80
N GLU A 242 -5.82 -9.58 15.61
CA GLU A 242 -7.15 -9.06 15.91
C GLU A 242 -7.57 -7.97 14.94
N LYS A 243 -8.80 -8.03 14.44
CA LYS A 243 -9.36 -6.99 13.55
C LYS A 243 -9.52 -5.68 14.30
N VAL A 244 -8.88 -4.61 13.79
CA VAL A 244 -8.99 -3.27 14.37
C VAL A 244 -9.80 -2.32 13.48
N LEU A 245 -9.81 -2.55 12.16
CA LEU A 245 -10.51 -1.69 11.22
C LEU A 245 -10.90 -2.44 9.95
N GLU A 246 -12.04 -2.08 9.39
CA GLU A 246 -12.47 -2.58 8.09
C GLU A 246 -13.10 -1.44 7.28
N ARG A 247 -12.64 -1.27 6.03
CA ARG A 247 -13.16 -0.29 5.08
C ARG A 247 -13.87 -1.00 3.95
N TYR A 248 -15.11 -0.58 3.68
CA TYR A 248 -15.90 -0.99 2.52
C TYR A 248 -16.04 0.21 1.61
N LEU A 249 -15.33 0.18 0.48
CA LEU A 249 -15.37 1.27 -0.49
C LEU A 249 -16.61 1.16 -1.36
N GLU A 250 -17.27 2.28 -1.55
CA GLU A 250 -18.42 2.45 -2.45
C GLU A 250 -17.95 2.94 -3.82
N SER A 251 -16.99 3.89 -3.81
CA SER A 251 -16.34 4.37 -5.04
C SER A 251 -14.84 4.58 -4.83
N VAL A 252 -14.10 4.45 -5.93
CA VAL A 252 -12.69 4.84 -6.04
C VAL A 252 -12.53 5.55 -7.38
N GLU A 253 -12.07 6.78 -7.34
CA GLU A 253 -11.83 7.61 -8.51
C GLU A 253 -10.36 8.03 -8.54
N ILE A 254 -9.76 8.01 -9.73
CA ILE A 254 -8.33 8.33 -9.91
C ILE A 254 -8.14 9.51 -10.86
N ASN A 255 -7.02 10.20 -10.71
CA ASN A 255 -6.59 11.27 -11.62
C ASN A 255 -7.58 12.44 -11.75
N LEU A 256 -8.32 12.72 -10.69
CA LEU A 256 -9.23 13.86 -10.62
C LEU A 256 -8.46 15.19 -10.63
N ASP A 257 -9.16 16.28 -10.98
CA ASP A 257 -8.62 17.65 -10.86
C ASP A 257 -8.76 18.16 -9.41
N LEU A 258 -7.91 17.63 -8.52
CA LEU A 258 -7.88 18.02 -7.12
C LEU A 258 -7.03 19.27 -6.95
N LYS A 259 -7.60 20.28 -6.29
CA LYS A 259 -6.88 21.52 -5.96
C LYS A 259 -5.83 21.27 -4.88
N ASP A 260 -4.60 21.76 -5.05
CA ASP A 260 -3.52 21.64 -4.05
C ASP A 260 -3.94 22.23 -2.68
N SER A 261 -4.79 23.25 -2.68
CA SER A 261 -5.35 23.85 -1.44
C SER A 261 -6.15 22.87 -0.58
N MET A 262 -6.65 21.76 -1.15
CA MET A 262 -7.33 20.72 -0.35
C MET A 262 -6.38 19.99 0.61
N PHE A 263 -5.08 20.01 0.31
CA PHE A 263 -4.02 19.35 1.06
C PHE A 263 -3.18 20.34 1.87
N ARG A 264 -3.66 21.56 2.08
CA ARG A 264 -3.02 22.59 2.88
C ARG A 264 -4.00 23.17 3.89
N LEU A 265 -3.48 23.72 4.99
CA LEU A 265 -4.29 24.50 5.91
C LEU A 265 -4.66 25.84 5.22
N ALA A 266 -5.90 26.27 5.40
CA ALA A 266 -6.29 27.61 4.95
C ALA A 266 -5.46 28.66 5.70
N PRO A 267 -4.99 29.74 5.04
CA PRO A 267 -4.11 30.74 5.66
C PRO A 267 -4.70 31.44 6.89
N ASP A 268 -6.03 31.57 6.94
CA ASP A 268 -6.80 32.20 8.01
C ASP A 268 -7.28 31.22 9.09
N LEU A 269 -6.95 29.95 8.95
CA LEU A 269 -7.39 28.91 9.88
C LEU A 269 -6.65 29.04 11.22
N LYS A 270 -7.40 29.13 12.32
CA LYS A 270 -6.85 29.18 13.67
C LYS A 270 -6.08 27.90 14.00
N ILE A 271 -4.82 28.03 14.38
CA ILE A 271 -4.01 26.92 14.90
C ILE A 271 -4.25 26.77 16.40
N LEU A 272 -4.71 25.61 16.79
CA LEU A 272 -4.96 25.23 18.18
C LEU A 272 -3.69 24.69 18.85
N LYS A 273 -3.66 24.62 20.18
CA LYS A 273 -2.54 23.99 20.89
C LYS A 273 -2.48 22.49 20.56
N LYS A 274 -1.25 21.99 20.36
CA LYS A 274 -0.98 20.56 20.24
C LYS A 274 -1.41 19.84 21.52
N GLU A 275 -2.05 18.69 21.40
CA GLU A 275 -2.26 17.82 22.56
C GLU A 275 -0.92 17.28 23.06
N LYS A 276 -0.80 17.15 24.39
CA LYS A 276 0.41 16.62 25.03
C LYS A 276 0.49 15.11 24.88
#